data_41228f8c57e93adfd4b0cc4962144604
#
_entry.id   41228f8c57e93adfd4b0cc4962144604
#
_cell.length_a   1.000
_cell.length_b   1.000
_cell.length_c   1.000
_cell.angle_alpha   90.00
_cell.angle_beta   90.00
_cell.angle_gamma   90.00
#
_symmetry.space_group_name_H-M   'P 1'
#
loop_
_entity.id
_entity.type
_entity.pdbx_description
1 polymer ?
#
loop_
_entity_poly.entity_id
_entity_poly.type
_entity_poly.pdbx_seq_one_letter_code
_entity_poly.pdbx_strand_id
1 'polypeptide(L)'
;MIRLLLASVFLACMASLPAVADTRDVYTVRDIEVDEQAASVIEARNSAMSVARQKAARRLLDKITLASDRAAVGGLPVDYALAERLAAAVDVQEETAGAGRYRGVLSVVLNPLMVRAHLEQNGVPYVDTQGPLSLMVPLASNYQAQEAWRMALGAGNSTALTPYITASDPGYSNYSDWSQVSTEAATVNARRGVLAELAGSEGAYRVTLSTVTAAGTELVGTTRSAATLADAAAASSELMDENWKQMSIIRGGARTTTNASVRYTSLAEWNTLRGALARSPLVSDFKITAIARDGALVTFAYAGDEPRLLNDLLQRGVSLAAAPDGEDGLVLRSAVSAAAGQ
;
A
#
# COMPACT_ATOMS: atom_id res chain seq x y z
N MET A 1 63.94 -8.88 10.49
CA MET A 1 62.92 -7.84 10.79
C MET A 1 61.76 -8.00 9.80
N ILE A 2 60.76 -8.76 10.22
CA ILE A 2 59.57 -9.06 9.39
C ILE A 2 58.44 -8.21 9.97
N ARG A 3 57.93 -7.26 9.20
CA ARG A 3 56.75 -6.47 9.54
C ARG A 3 55.51 -7.20 9.01
N LEU A 4 54.69 -7.76 9.91
CA LEU A 4 53.35 -8.25 9.62
C LEU A 4 52.43 -7.07 9.44
N LEU A 5 51.84 -6.92 8.27
CA LEU A 5 50.71 -6.03 7.98
C LEU A 5 49.42 -6.84 8.24
N LEU A 6 48.72 -6.52 9.32
CA LEU A 6 47.32 -6.99 9.57
C LEU A 6 46.40 -6.11 8.77
N ALA A 7 45.85 -6.65 7.70
CA ALA A 7 44.73 -6.05 6.97
C ALA A 7 43.44 -6.40 7.70
N SER A 8 42.87 -5.44 8.43
CA SER A 8 41.51 -5.55 9.01
C SER A 8 40.47 -5.39 7.92
N VAL A 9 39.85 -6.51 7.56
CA VAL A 9 38.63 -6.50 6.69
C VAL A 9 37.46 -6.08 7.55
N PHE A 10 37.04 -4.84 7.43
CA PHE A 10 35.78 -4.35 7.99
C PHE A 10 34.64 -4.83 7.08
N LEU A 11 34.04 -5.97 7.45
CA LEU A 11 32.81 -6.44 6.82
C LEU A 11 31.65 -5.58 7.34
N ALA A 12 31.30 -4.55 6.58
CA ALA A 12 30.11 -3.74 6.85
C ALA A 12 28.87 -4.60 6.56
N CYS A 13 28.29 -5.20 7.59
CA CYS A 13 26.91 -5.69 7.55
C CYS A 13 26.00 -4.47 7.33
N MET A 14 25.63 -4.20 6.10
CA MET A 14 24.49 -3.35 5.80
C MET A 14 23.24 -4.12 6.25
N ALA A 15 22.80 -3.86 7.48
CA ALA A 15 21.49 -4.22 7.93
C ALA A 15 20.49 -3.46 7.03
N SER A 16 19.86 -4.15 6.09
CA SER A 16 18.71 -3.63 5.35
C SER A 16 17.61 -3.39 6.37
N LEU A 17 17.44 -2.13 6.77
CA LEU A 17 16.28 -1.70 7.54
C LEU A 17 15.04 -2.05 6.70
N PRO A 18 14.01 -2.71 7.28
CA PRO A 18 12.78 -2.95 6.57
C PRO A 18 12.24 -1.59 6.12
N ALA A 19 11.95 -1.46 4.82
CA ALA A 19 11.32 -0.28 4.28
C ALA A 19 9.96 -0.13 4.99
N VAL A 20 9.90 0.77 5.94
CA VAL A 20 8.64 1.23 6.52
C VAL A 20 7.93 1.93 5.38
N ALA A 21 6.78 1.41 4.95
CA ALA A 21 5.94 2.09 3.97
C ALA A 21 5.68 3.51 4.49
N ASP A 22 6.33 4.49 3.86
CA ASP A 22 6.23 5.88 4.25
C ASP A 22 4.91 6.43 3.67
N THR A 23 4.18 7.19 4.45
CA THR A 23 3.00 7.96 4.00
C THR A 23 3.34 8.77 2.74
N ARG A 24 4.59 9.16 2.57
CA ARG A 24 5.11 9.86 1.40
C ARG A 24 4.90 9.09 0.09
N ASP A 25 4.98 7.76 0.10
CA ASP A 25 4.81 6.93 -1.11
C ASP A 25 3.37 7.01 -1.65
N VAL A 26 2.37 7.07 -0.77
CA VAL A 26 0.97 7.25 -1.19
C VAL A 26 0.75 8.59 -1.87
N TYR A 27 1.37 9.65 -1.35
CA TYR A 27 1.22 11.03 -1.79
C TYR A 27 2.17 11.42 -2.93
N THR A 28 2.97 10.49 -3.43
CA THR A 28 3.82 10.68 -4.59
C THR A 28 3.15 10.08 -5.83
N VAL A 29 2.86 10.91 -6.81
CA VAL A 29 2.31 10.48 -8.11
C VAL A 29 3.42 10.59 -9.15
N ARG A 30 3.83 9.45 -9.68
CA ARG A 30 4.92 9.32 -10.66
C ARG A 30 4.38 9.22 -12.09
N ASP A 31 5.28 9.28 -13.05
CA ASP A 31 5.05 9.02 -14.47
C ASP A 31 3.93 9.89 -15.05
N ILE A 32 4.02 11.21 -14.76
CA ILE A 32 3.08 12.20 -15.28
C ILE A 32 3.68 12.78 -16.57
N GLU A 33 3.19 12.31 -17.69
CA GLU A 33 3.55 12.84 -18.99
C GLU A 33 2.89 14.20 -19.24
N VAL A 34 3.70 15.13 -19.70
CA VAL A 34 3.28 16.48 -20.13
C VAL A 34 3.87 16.81 -21.50
N ASP A 35 3.12 17.54 -22.30
CA ASP A 35 3.52 18.02 -23.62
C ASP A 35 2.79 19.35 -23.88
N GLU A 36 3.47 20.46 -23.59
CA GLU A 36 2.88 21.79 -23.65
C GLU A 36 3.62 22.66 -24.65
N GLN A 37 2.88 23.55 -25.33
CA GLN A 37 3.39 24.50 -26.28
C GLN A 37 2.90 25.92 -25.94
N ALA A 38 3.81 26.91 -25.98
CA ALA A 38 3.50 28.31 -25.71
C ALA A 38 4.38 29.24 -26.55
N ALA A 39 4.24 30.57 -26.38
CA ALA A 39 5.02 31.56 -27.08
C ALA A 39 6.53 31.47 -26.77
N SER A 40 6.88 30.98 -25.58
CA SER A 40 8.25 30.74 -25.14
C SER A 40 8.40 29.38 -24.44
N VAL A 41 9.64 28.84 -24.41
CA VAL A 41 9.96 27.61 -23.67
C VAL A 41 9.68 27.76 -22.20
N ILE A 42 9.87 28.94 -21.61
CA ILE A 42 9.62 29.21 -20.20
C ILE A 42 8.10 29.13 -19.90
N GLU A 43 7.28 29.72 -20.76
CA GLU A 43 5.82 29.64 -20.63
C GLU A 43 5.31 28.21 -20.82
N ALA A 44 5.83 27.48 -21.82
CA ALA A 44 5.51 26.06 -22.04
C ALA A 44 5.86 25.22 -20.81
N ARG A 45 7.03 25.44 -20.21
CA ARG A 45 7.44 24.75 -18.98
C ARG A 45 6.52 25.08 -17.80
N ASN A 46 6.18 26.34 -17.60
CA ASN A 46 5.27 26.75 -16.52
C ASN A 46 3.88 26.11 -16.69
N SER A 47 3.35 26.09 -17.93
CA SER A 47 2.11 25.40 -18.26
C SER A 47 2.21 23.91 -17.93
N ALA A 48 3.28 23.25 -18.35
CA ALA A 48 3.52 21.85 -18.10
C ALA A 48 3.55 21.51 -16.60
N MET A 49 4.21 22.35 -15.78
CA MET A 49 4.22 22.18 -14.33
C MET A 49 2.81 22.31 -13.71
N SER A 50 2.00 23.24 -14.18
CA SER A 50 0.62 23.42 -13.71
C SER A 50 -0.27 22.24 -14.11
N VAL A 51 -0.14 21.76 -15.34
CA VAL A 51 -0.84 20.57 -15.85
C VAL A 51 -0.42 19.33 -15.07
N ALA A 52 0.88 19.17 -14.78
CA ALA A 52 1.38 18.04 -14.00
C ALA A 52 0.78 18.01 -12.60
N ARG A 53 0.75 19.14 -11.89
CA ARG A 53 0.13 19.25 -10.56
C ARG A 53 -1.36 18.89 -10.60
N GLN A 54 -2.08 19.37 -11.61
CA GLN A 54 -3.51 19.09 -11.76
C GLN A 54 -3.76 17.60 -12.03
N LYS A 55 -2.99 16.98 -12.94
CA LYS A 55 -3.06 15.54 -13.22
C LYS A 55 -2.74 14.71 -11.96
N ALA A 56 -1.68 15.10 -11.24
CA ALA A 56 -1.28 14.43 -10.00
C ALA A 56 -2.35 14.51 -8.92
N ALA A 57 -2.90 15.70 -8.68
CA ALA A 57 -3.94 15.88 -7.67
C ALA A 57 -5.18 15.04 -8.00
N ARG A 58 -5.63 15.00 -9.25
CA ARG A 58 -6.74 14.13 -9.69
C ARG A 58 -6.42 12.66 -9.44
N ARG A 59 -5.25 12.18 -9.92
CA ARG A 59 -4.82 10.78 -9.75
C ARG A 59 -4.74 10.39 -8.26
N LEU A 60 -4.24 11.28 -7.40
CA LEU A 60 -4.17 11.00 -5.97
C LEU A 60 -5.58 10.91 -5.35
N LEU A 61 -6.47 11.87 -5.62
CA LEU A 61 -7.83 11.85 -5.10
C LEU A 61 -8.59 10.59 -5.54
N ASP A 62 -8.42 10.18 -6.80
CA ASP A 62 -8.98 8.92 -7.32
C ASP A 62 -8.41 7.70 -6.62
N LYS A 63 -7.10 7.72 -6.35
CA LYS A 63 -6.38 6.63 -5.68
C LYS A 63 -6.87 6.40 -4.25
N ILE A 64 -7.06 7.47 -3.45
CA ILE A 64 -7.34 7.36 -2.01
C ILE A 64 -8.82 7.43 -1.64
N THR A 65 -9.72 7.70 -2.60
CA THR A 65 -11.17 7.78 -2.37
C THR A 65 -11.93 6.80 -3.28
N LEU A 66 -13.16 6.49 -2.92
CA LEU A 66 -14.05 5.71 -3.78
C LEU A 66 -14.81 6.62 -4.76
N ALA A 67 -15.02 6.15 -5.98
CA ALA A 67 -15.77 6.89 -6.99
C ALA A 67 -17.22 7.17 -6.54
N SER A 68 -17.85 6.22 -5.83
CA SER A 68 -19.19 6.39 -5.24
C SER A 68 -19.25 7.54 -4.22
N ASP A 69 -18.23 7.65 -3.37
CA ASP A 69 -18.17 8.67 -2.32
C ASP A 69 -17.95 10.07 -2.92
N ARG A 70 -17.10 10.16 -3.96
CA ARG A 70 -16.96 11.41 -4.73
C ARG A 70 -18.25 11.80 -5.46
N ALA A 71 -18.94 10.85 -6.06
CA ALA A 71 -20.20 11.09 -6.74
C ALA A 71 -21.31 11.57 -5.78
N ALA A 72 -21.34 11.05 -4.56
CA ALA A 72 -22.32 11.43 -3.54
C ALA A 72 -22.25 12.91 -3.15
N VAL A 73 -21.08 13.56 -3.30
CA VAL A 73 -20.89 15.01 -3.04
C VAL A 73 -20.91 15.87 -4.32
N GLY A 74 -21.33 15.29 -5.46
CA GLY A 74 -21.37 16.01 -6.74
C GLY A 74 -20.03 16.07 -7.48
N GLY A 75 -19.05 15.25 -7.08
CA GLY A 75 -17.70 15.19 -7.63
C GLY A 75 -16.69 16.01 -6.82
N LEU A 76 -15.41 15.80 -7.15
CA LEU A 76 -14.28 16.57 -6.60
C LEU A 76 -13.49 17.19 -7.77
N PRO A 77 -13.94 18.31 -8.33
CA PRO A 77 -13.22 18.96 -9.41
C PRO A 77 -11.88 19.51 -8.91
N VAL A 78 -10.83 19.30 -9.68
CA VAL A 78 -9.50 19.83 -9.41
C VAL A 78 -9.17 20.87 -10.47
N ASP A 79 -9.19 22.14 -10.09
CA ASP A 79 -8.69 23.24 -10.89
C ASP A 79 -7.19 23.49 -10.64
N TYR A 80 -6.58 24.38 -11.40
CA TYR A 80 -5.16 24.70 -11.26
C TYR A 80 -4.82 25.32 -9.90
N ALA A 81 -5.72 26.16 -9.35
CA ALA A 81 -5.49 26.82 -8.07
C ALA A 81 -5.52 25.83 -6.90
N LEU A 82 -6.43 24.87 -6.93
CA LEU A 82 -6.46 23.78 -5.95
C LEU A 82 -5.22 22.90 -6.08
N ALA A 83 -4.87 22.51 -7.31
CA ALA A 83 -3.70 21.66 -7.56
C ALA A 83 -2.40 22.30 -7.06
N GLU A 84 -2.23 23.61 -7.24
CA GLU A 84 -1.10 24.39 -6.72
C GLU A 84 -1.04 24.35 -5.18
N ARG A 85 -2.18 24.49 -4.50
CA ARG A 85 -2.25 24.42 -3.03
C ARG A 85 -1.97 23.01 -2.49
N LEU A 86 -2.39 21.98 -3.23
CA LEU A 86 -2.19 20.59 -2.82
C LEU A 86 -0.76 20.10 -3.09
N ALA A 87 -0.04 20.68 -4.06
CA ALA A 87 1.31 20.25 -4.41
C ALA A 87 2.35 20.71 -3.38
N ALA A 88 3.25 19.81 -2.99
CA ALA A 88 4.40 20.12 -2.14
C ALA A 88 5.69 20.25 -2.95
N ALA A 89 5.88 19.39 -3.96
CA ALA A 89 7.07 19.40 -4.81
C ALA A 89 6.75 18.81 -6.20
N VAL A 90 7.51 19.23 -7.20
CA VAL A 90 7.53 18.61 -8.54
C VAL A 90 8.98 18.25 -8.86
N ASP A 91 9.20 17.00 -9.23
CA ASP A 91 10.48 16.46 -9.62
C ASP A 91 10.44 16.10 -11.12
N VAL A 92 11.50 16.46 -11.85
CA VAL A 92 11.61 16.22 -13.29
C VAL A 92 12.44 14.97 -13.50
N GLN A 93 11.83 13.91 -14.03
CA GLN A 93 12.49 12.65 -14.35
C GLN A 93 13.17 12.74 -15.72
N GLU A 94 12.42 13.21 -16.70
CA GLU A 94 12.89 13.41 -18.07
C GLU A 94 12.32 14.71 -18.62
N GLU A 95 13.14 15.47 -19.37
CA GLU A 95 12.66 16.66 -20.05
C GLU A 95 13.31 16.87 -21.42
N THR A 96 12.54 17.40 -22.34
CA THR A 96 12.99 17.92 -23.63
C THR A 96 12.32 19.25 -23.88
N ALA A 97 13.10 20.30 -24.08
CA ALA A 97 12.61 21.65 -24.28
C ALA A 97 13.22 22.29 -25.53
N GLY A 98 12.41 23.00 -26.30
CA GLY A 98 12.88 23.72 -27.52
C GLY A 98 11.73 24.27 -28.35
N ALA A 99 11.99 25.31 -29.12
CA ALA A 99 11.03 25.92 -30.04
C ALA A 99 9.65 26.23 -29.47
N GLY A 100 9.58 26.74 -28.22
CA GLY A 100 8.32 27.03 -27.54
C GLY A 100 7.55 25.81 -27.05
N ARG A 101 8.17 24.63 -27.05
CA ARG A 101 7.55 23.37 -26.57
C ARG A 101 8.34 22.78 -25.42
N TYR A 102 7.63 22.22 -24.45
CA TYR A 102 8.17 21.47 -23.33
C TYR A 102 7.48 20.12 -23.24
N ARG A 103 8.27 19.05 -23.23
CA ARG A 103 7.84 17.67 -22.97
C ARG A 103 8.58 17.13 -21.78
N GLY A 104 7.93 16.37 -20.94
CA GLY A 104 8.61 15.73 -19.82
C GLY A 104 7.80 14.64 -19.17
N VAL A 105 8.49 13.84 -18.38
CA VAL A 105 7.93 12.90 -17.41
C VAL A 105 8.25 13.43 -16.02
N LEU A 106 7.21 13.68 -15.24
CA LEU A 106 7.30 14.37 -13.97
C LEU A 106 6.77 13.49 -12.83
N SER A 107 7.29 13.71 -11.63
CA SER A 107 6.77 13.17 -10.39
C SER A 107 6.30 14.33 -9.51
N VAL A 108 5.12 14.22 -8.93
CA VAL A 108 4.57 15.26 -8.05
C VAL A 108 4.31 14.67 -6.67
N VAL A 109 4.87 15.30 -5.65
CA VAL A 109 4.58 15.04 -4.26
C VAL A 109 3.48 15.99 -3.80
N LEU A 110 2.39 15.45 -3.25
CA LEU A 110 1.29 16.22 -2.72
C LEU A 110 1.39 16.34 -1.20
N ASN A 111 0.91 17.45 -0.64
CA ASN A 111 0.95 17.69 0.80
C ASN A 111 -0.17 16.92 1.51
N PRO A 112 0.16 15.94 2.38
CA PRO A 112 -0.83 15.12 3.05
C PRO A 112 -1.84 15.93 3.88
N LEU A 113 -1.38 16.97 4.59
CA LEU A 113 -2.25 17.78 5.43
C LEU A 113 -3.27 18.56 4.59
N MET A 114 -2.84 19.14 3.46
CA MET A 114 -3.71 19.89 2.59
C MET A 114 -4.72 19.00 1.87
N VAL A 115 -4.30 17.81 1.44
CA VAL A 115 -5.19 16.83 0.79
C VAL A 115 -6.25 16.34 1.77
N ARG A 116 -5.85 15.93 2.99
CA ARG A 116 -6.77 15.51 4.05
C ARG A 116 -7.78 16.59 4.39
N ALA A 117 -7.31 17.82 4.64
CA ALA A 117 -8.19 18.95 4.93
C ALA A 117 -9.19 19.21 3.79
N HIS A 118 -8.76 19.10 2.53
CA HIS A 118 -9.66 19.25 1.38
C HIS A 118 -10.74 18.15 1.34
N LEU A 119 -10.38 16.90 1.57
CA LEU A 119 -11.34 15.78 1.60
C LEU A 119 -12.32 15.90 2.77
N GLU A 120 -11.84 16.26 3.96
CA GLU A 120 -12.66 16.48 5.16
C GLU A 120 -13.63 17.62 4.99
N GLN A 121 -13.20 18.76 4.41
CA GLN A 121 -14.06 19.90 4.11
C GLN A 121 -15.18 19.56 3.13
N ASN A 122 -14.95 18.62 2.20
CA ASN A 122 -15.95 18.15 1.25
C ASN A 122 -16.74 16.93 1.75
N GLY A 123 -16.47 16.43 2.95
CA GLY A 123 -17.15 15.28 3.52
C GLY A 123 -16.87 13.96 2.76
N VAL A 124 -15.74 13.86 2.06
CA VAL A 124 -15.38 12.67 1.29
C VAL A 124 -14.48 11.76 2.12
N PRO A 125 -14.93 10.55 2.44
CA PRO A 125 -14.13 9.56 3.15
C PRO A 125 -12.94 9.09 2.29
N TYR A 126 -11.80 8.83 2.94
CA TYR A 126 -10.57 8.42 2.26
C TYR A 126 -9.78 7.40 3.05
N VAL A 127 -8.85 6.73 2.37
CA VAL A 127 -7.78 5.93 2.98
C VAL A 127 -6.45 6.29 2.33
N ASP A 128 -5.51 6.72 3.14
CA ASP A 128 -4.16 7.10 2.71
C ASP A 128 -3.05 6.25 3.36
N THR A 129 -3.46 5.13 3.93
CA THR A 129 -2.57 4.13 4.51
C THR A 129 -2.47 2.94 3.56
N GLN A 130 -1.24 2.55 3.27
CA GLN A 130 -1.00 1.36 2.44
C GLN A 130 -1.42 0.08 3.17
N GLY A 131 -2.01 -0.83 2.42
CA GLY A 131 -2.22 -2.20 2.83
C GLY A 131 -0.90 -2.95 3.07
N PRO A 132 -0.96 -4.17 3.65
CA PRO A 132 0.21 -5.02 3.79
C PRO A 132 0.84 -5.34 2.44
N LEU A 133 2.20 -5.39 2.40
CA LEU A 133 2.92 -5.84 1.21
C LEU A 133 2.50 -7.26 0.84
N SER A 134 2.23 -7.48 -0.43
CA SER A 134 1.80 -8.78 -0.98
C SER A 134 2.87 -9.38 -1.89
N LEU A 135 2.96 -10.70 -1.92
CA LEU A 135 3.66 -11.42 -2.98
C LEU A 135 2.64 -11.71 -4.10
N MET A 136 2.78 -11.05 -5.25
CA MET A 136 1.93 -11.26 -6.42
C MET A 136 2.42 -12.48 -7.20
N VAL A 137 1.61 -13.53 -7.28
CA VAL A 137 1.93 -14.78 -7.94
C VAL A 137 1.27 -14.81 -9.31
N PRO A 138 2.03 -14.63 -10.40
CA PRO A 138 1.50 -14.70 -11.75
C PRO A 138 1.14 -16.14 -12.13
N LEU A 139 -0.09 -16.37 -12.56
CA LEU A 139 -0.60 -17.66 -13.04
C LEU A 139 -1.19 -17.50 -14.44
N ALA A 140 -0.95 -18.49 -15.31
CA ALA A 140 -1.54 -18.56 -16.64
C ALA A 140 -1.64 -20.01 -17.12
N SER A 141 -2.29 -20.23 -18.27
CA SER A 141 -2.58 -21.54 -18.81
C SER A 141 -1.35 -22.38 -19.19
N ASN A 142 -0.21 -21.74 -19.44
CA ASN A 142 1.06 -22.38 -19.78
C ASN A 142 2.23 -21.50 -19.38
N TYR A 143 3.43 -22.10 -19.35
CA TYR A 143 4.66 -21.42 -18.92
C TYR A 143 4.98 -20.14 -19.72
N GLN A 144 4.81 -20.15 -21.04
CA GLN A 144 5.12 -18.99 -21.87
C GLN A 144 4.17 -17.81 -21.56
N ALA A 145 2.89 -18.08 -21.40
CA ALA A 145 1.90 -17.07 -21.00
C ALA A 145 2.15 -16.56 -19.57
N GLN A 146 2.55 -17.47 -18.65
CA GLN A 146 2.88 -17.10 -17.29
C GLN A 146 4.10 -16.19 -17.23
N GLU A 147 5.15 -16.47 -18.01
CA GLU A 147 6.34 -15.64 -18.08
C GLU A 147 6.03 -14.26 -18.69
N ALA A 148 5.25 -14.20 -19.78
CA ALA A 148 4.80 -12.94 -20.35
C ALA A 148 3.95 -12.13 -19.36
N TRP A 149 3.11 -12.80 -18.57
CA TRP A 149 2.31 -12.20 -17.52
C TRP A 149 3.19 -11.68 -16.36
N ARG A 150 4.16 -12.44 -15.92
CA ARG A 150 5.14 -12.03 -14.92
C ARG A 150 5.90 -10.76 -15.36
N MET A 151 6.33 -10.73 -16.63
CA MET A 151 7.00 -9.55 -17.19
C MET A 151 6.09 -8.32 -17.21
N ALA A 152 4.80 -8.49 -17.51
CA ALA A 152 3.83 -7.39 -17.52
C ALA A 152 3.54 -6.84 -16.12
N LEU A 153 3.52 -7.70 -15.08
CA LEU A 153 3.43 -7.26 -13.69
C LEU A 153 4.69 -6.52 -13.22
N GLY A 154 5.83 -6.73 -13.90
CA GLY A 154 7.12 -6.14 -13.55
C GLY A 154 7.66 -6.65 -12.21
N ALA A 155 8.59 -5.90 -11.61
CA ALA A 155 9.17 -6.25 -10.32
C ALA A 155 8.20 -6.05 -9.14
N GLY A 156 7.13 -5.28 -9.34
CA GLY A 156 6.14 -4.92 -8.33
C GLY A 156 5.70 -3.48 -8.42
N ASN A 157 4.81 -3.08 -7.53
CA ASN A 157 4.32 -1.71 -7.42
C ASN A 157 4.32 -1.25 -5.96
N SER A 158 5.34 -0.50 -5.56
CA SER A 158 5.51 0.01 -4.19
C SER A 158 4.66 1.25 -3.90
N THR A 159 4.19 1.96 -4.94
CA THR A 159 3.42 3.19 -4.79
C THR A 159 1.91 2.99 -4.77
N ALA A 160 1.40 1.79 -5.06
CA ALA A 160 -0.01 1.44 -4.93
C ALA A 160 -0.49 1.53 -3.48
N LEU A 161 -1.80 1.65 -3.25
CA LEU A 161 -2.38 1.48 -1.91
C LEU A 161 -2.19 0.06 -1.40
N THR A 162 -2.17 -0.92 -2.30
CA THR A 162 -1.87 -2.32 -2.02
C THR A 162 -0.56 -2.70 -2.68
N PRO A 163 0.59 -2.39 -2.07
CA PRO A 163 1.89 -2.64 -2.65
C PRO A 163 2.12 -4.15 -2.83
N TYR A 164 2.83 -4.50 -3.91
CA TYR A 164 3.21 -5.89 -4.16
C TYR A 164 4.61 -6.01 -4.76
N ILE A 165 5.20 -7.19 -4.58
CA ILE A 165 6.38 -7.67 -5.29
C ILE A 165 5.95 -8.90 -6.08
N THR A 166 6.41 -9.02 -7.32
CA THR A 166 6.06 -10.15 -8.18
C THR A 166 6.90 -11.37 -7.83
N ALA A 167 6.25 -12.52 -7.64
CA ALA A 167 6.92 -13.78 -7.34
C ALA A 167 7.84 -14.20 -8.48
N SER A 168 8.97 -14.78 -8.12
CA SER A 168 9.99 -15.27 -9.04
C SER A 168 9.87 -16.76 -9.33
N ASP A 169 9.30 -17.55 -8.40
CA ASP A 169 9.13 -18.99 -8.57
C ASP A 169 8.01 -19.29 -9.59
N PRO A 170 8.32 -19.99 -10.69
CA PRO A 170 7.32 -20.38 -11.68
C PRO A 170 6.49 -21.62 -11.26
N GLY A 171 6.82 -22.26 -10.15
CA GLY A 171 6.20 -23.51 -9.71
C GLY A 171 4.82 -23.35 -9.05
N TYR A 172 4.36 -22.14 -8.86
CA TYR A 172 3.04 -21.88 -8.28
C TYR A 172 1.89 -22.23 -9.23
N SER A 173 0.75 -22.57 -8.63
CA SER A 173 -0.49 -22.92 -9.32
C SER A 173 -1.69 -22.24 -8.63
N ASN A 174 -2.86 -22.35 -9.24
CA ASN A 174 -4.12 -21.88 -8.64
C ASN A 174 -4.56 -22.66 -7.38
N TYR A 175 -3.88 -23.75 -7.07
CA TYR A 175 -4.06 -24.53 -5.83
C TYR A 175 -3.00 -24.22 -4.78
N SER A 176 -2.08 -23.31 -5.07
CA SER A 176 -1.02 -22.95 -4.12
C SER A 176 -1.63 -22.25 -2.91
N ASP A 177 -1.33 -22.76 -1.74
CA ASP A 177 -1.76 -22.23 -0.46
C ASP A 177 -0.65 -21.43 0.23
N TRP A 178 -0.94 -20.91 1.43
CA TRP A 178 0.02 -20.12 2.19
C TRP A 178 1.28 -20.92 2.57
N SER A 179 1.19 -22.22 2.78
CA SER A 179 2.35 -23.02 3.15
C SER A 179 3.41 -23.03 2.04
N GLN A 180 2.98 -22.97 0.78
CA GLN A 180 3.86 -22.93 -0.38
C GLN A 180 4.37 -21.51 -0.65
N VAL A 181 3.48 -20.50 -0.56
CA VAL A 181 3.80 -19.10 -0.89
C VAL A 181 4.61 -18.41 0.21
N SER A 182 4.45 -18.83 1.48
CA SER A 182 5.01 -18.16 2.66
C SER A 182 6.53 -18.08 2.66
N THR A 183 7.22 -19.05 2.11
CA THR A 183 8.68 -19.10 2.06
C THR A 183 9.23 -17.94 1.23
N GLU A 184 8.75 -17.75 0.00
CA GLU A 184 9.16 -16.64 -0.84
C GLU A 184 8.64 -15.33 -0.31
N ALA A 185 7.39 -15.27 0.18
CA ALA A 185 6.82 -14.09 0.80
C ALA A 185 7.67 -13.56 1.97
N ALA A 186 8.21 -14.45 2.80
CA ALA A 186 9.09 -14.07 3.91
C ALA A 186 10.39 -13.40 3.44
N THR A 187 10.97 -13.81 2.31
CA THR A 187 12.21 -13.20 1.78
C THR A 187 12.05 -11.74 1.40
N VAL A 188 10.84 -11.35 1.01
CA VAL A 188 10.48 -9.98 0.61
C VAL A 188 9.68 -9.23 1.68
N ASN A 189 9.52 -9.80 2.87
CA ASN A 189 8.70 -9.27 3.96
C ASN A 189 7.21 -9.10 3.59
N ALA A 190 6.70 -9.85 2.62
CA ALA A 190 5.28 -9.88 2.31
C ALA A 190 4.51 -10.68 3.36
N ARG A 191 3.32 -10.20 3.72
CA ARG A 191 2.47 -10.79 4.77
C ARG A 191 1.35 -11.67 4.20
N ARG A 192 1.15 -11.65 2.89
CA ARG A 192 0.15 -12.41 2.15
C ARG A 192 0.62 -12.68 0.74
N GLY A 193 0.10 -13.74 0.12
CA GLY A 193 0.17 -13.97 -1.31
C GLY A 193 -1.07 -13.41 -2.01
N VAL A 194 -0.94 -13.08 -3.30
CA VAL A 194 -2.07 -12.81 -4.19
C VAL A 194 -1.87 -13.64 -5.45
N LEU A 195 -2.70 -14.64 -5.66
CA LEU A 195 -2.74 -15.41 -6.90
C LEU A 195 -3.40 -14.55 -7.97
N ALA A 196 -2.69 -14.27 -9.06
CA ALA A 196 -3.16 -13.47 -10.18
C ALA A 196 -3.29 -14.34 -11.44
N GLU A 197 -4.44 -14.99 -11.58
CA GLU A 197 -4.73 -15.92 -12.66
C GLU A 197 -5.20 -15.18 -13.92
N LEU A 198 -4.33 -15.19 -14.93
CA LEU A 198 -4.61 -14.60 -16.25
C LEU A 198 -5.40 -15.56 -17.12
N ALA A 199 -6.50 -15.09 -17.66
CA ALA A 199 -7.33 -15.79 -18.64
C ALA A 199 -7.59 -14.92 -19.88
N GLY A 200 -7.94 -15.57 -21.00
CA GLY A 200 -8.23 -14.89 -22.27
C GLY A 200 -7.02 -14.78 -23.19
N SER A 201 -7.10 -13.85 -24.13
CA SER A 201 -6.09 -13.58 -25.15
C SER A 201 -6.00 -12.09 -25.44
N GLU A 202 -5.08 -11.69 -26.31
CA GLU A 202 -4.92 -10.31 -26.74
C GLU A 202 -6.28 -9.70 -27.16
N GLY A 203 -6.58 -8.52 -26.68
CA GLY A 203 -7.85 -7.82 -26.83
C GLY A 203 -8.90 -8.14 -25.74
N ALA A 204 -8.76 -9.24 -24.98
CA ALA A 204 -9.77 -9.70 -24.02
C ALA A 204 -9.20 -10.41 -22.78
N TYR A 205 -8.07 -9.93 -22.26
CA TYR A 205 -7.49 -10.47 -21.01
C TYR A 205 -8.36 -10.17 -19.80
N ARG A 206 -8.46 -11.11 -18.88
CA ARG A 206 -9.04 -10.95 -17.55
C ARG A 206 -8.15 -11.59 -16.52
N VAL A 207 -8.10 -11.02 -15.32
CA VAL A 207 -7.34 -11.56 -14.21
C VAL A 207 -8.25 -11.81 -13.03
N THR A 208 -8.23 -13.03 -12.51
CA THR A 208 -8.87 -13.36 -11.25
C THR A 208 -7.85 -13.28 -10.14
N LEU A 209 -8.16 -12.49 -9.11
CA LEU A 209 -7.29 -12.27 -7.95
C LEU A 209 -7.86 -12.99 -6.73
N SER A 210 -6.99 -13.75 -6.04
CA SER A 210 -7.31 -14.41 -4.78
C SER A 210 -6.20 -14.14 -3.77
N THR A 211 -6.55 -13.67 -2.58
CA THR A 211 -5.60 -13.48 -1.47
C THR A 211 -5.37 -14.80 -0.74
N VAL A 212 -4.11 -15.13 -0.49
CA VAL A 212 -3.69 -16.34 0.24
C VAL A 212 -2.97 -15.94 1.51
N THR A 213 -3.47 -16.41 2.64
CA THR A 213 -2.94 -16.16 3.98
C THR A 213 -2.98 -17.45 4.83
N ALA A 214 -2.42 -17.41 6.04
CA ALA A 214 -2.52 -18.52 6.99
C ALA A 214 -3.99 -18.87 7.37
N ALA A 215 -4.92 -17.92 7.21
CA ALA A 215 -6.35 -18.15 7.45
C ALA A 215 -7.06 -18.86 6.27
N GLY A 216 -6.41 -18.95 5.11
CA GLY A 216 -6.95 -19.57 3.91
C GLY A 216 -6.85 -18.69 2.67
N THR A 217 -7.59 -19.09 1.64
CA THR A 217 -7.67 -18.39 0.35
C THR A 217 -9.03 -17.69 0.23
N GLU A 218 -9.01 -16.42 -0.12
CA GLU A 218 -10.19 -15.58 -0.29
C GLU A 218 -10.18 -14.93 -1.68
N LEU A 219 -11.30 -15.03 -2.41
CA LEU A 219 -11.45 -14.39 -3.72
C LEU A 219 -11.60 -12.87 -3.54
N VAL A 220 -10.70 -12.11 -4.17
CA VAL A 220 -10.80 -10.64 -4.26
C VAL A 220 -11.77 -10.22 -5.35
N GLY A 221 -11.68 -10.86 -6.52
CA GLY A 221 -12.54 -10.59 -7.65
C GLY A 221 -11.87 -10.87 -9.01
N THR A 222 -12.58 -10.48 -10.08
CA THR A 222 -12.05 -10.58 -11.45
C THR A 222 -12.05 -9.19 -12.10
N THR A 223 -10.97 -8.85 -12.80
CA THR A 223 -10.82 -7.56 -13.47
C THR A 223 -11.82 -7.42 -14.63
N ARG A 224 -12.09 -6.19 -15.05
CA ARG A 224 -12.66 -5.91 -16.36
C ARG A 224 -11.76 -6.46 -17.47
N SER A 225 -12.30 -6.61 -18.68
CA SER A 225 -11.52 -7.01 -19.85
C SER A 225 -10.46 -5.95 -20.18
N ALA A 226 -9.24 -6.41 -20.46
CA ALA A 226 -8.10 -5.59 -20.81
C ALA A 226 -7.60 -5.97 -22.22
N ALA A 227 -7.14 -4.96 -22.98
CA ALA A 227 -6.68 -5.18 -24.33
C ALA A 227 -5.27 -5.79 -24.38
N THR A 228 -4.40 -5.35 -23.49
CA THR A 228 -2.99 -5.78 -23.40
C THR A 228 -2.69 -6.39 -22.03
N LEU A 229 -1.56 -7.09 -21.92
CA LEU A 229 -1.06 -7.57 -20.64
C LEU A 229 -0.72 -6.43 -19.67
N ALA A 230 -0.23 -5.30 -20.19
CA ALA A 230 0.05 -4.12 -19.37
C ALA A 230 -1.26 -3.52 -18.79
N ASP A 231 -2.33 -3.44 -19.59
CA ASP A 231 -3.64 -3.00 -19.12
C ASP A 231 -4.22 -3.99 -18.09
N ALA A 232 -3.98 -5.29 -18.27
CA ALA A 232 -4.40 -6.31 -17.31
C ALA A 232 -3.65 -6.17 -15.97
N ALA A 233 -2.35 -5.85 -15.99
CA ALA A 233 -1.57 -5.59 -14.78
C ALA A 233 -2.06 -4.32 -14.06
N ALA A 234 -2.33 -3.25 -14.80
CA ALA A 234 -2.92 -2.03 -14.23
C ALA A 234 -4.30 -2.30 -13.61
N ALA A 235 -5.18 -3.03 -14.32
CA ALA A 235 -6.50 -3.41 -13.81
C ALA A 235 -6.43 -4.29 -12.56
N SER A 236 -5.40 -5.14 -12.45
CA SER A 236 -5.18 -5.95 -11.24
C SER A 236 -4.80 -5.09 -10.02
N SER A 237 -3.91 -4.12 -10.20
CA SER A 237 -3.57 -3.14 -9.16
C SER A 237 -4.80 -2.29 -8.76
N GLU A 238 -5.58 -1.82 -9.74
CA GLU A 238 -6.82 -1.06 -9.50
C GLU A 238 -7.82 -1.87 -8.68
N LEU A 239 -8.03 -3.15 -9.02
CA LEU A 239 -8.96 -4.02 -8.29
C LEU A 239 -8.52 -4.26 -6.85
N MET A 240 -7.24 -4.46 -6.62
CA MET A 240 -6.68 -4.59 -5.27
C MET A 240 -6.85 -3.29 -4.46
N ASP A 241 -6.53 -2.15 -5.05
CA ASP A 241 -6.66 -0.84 -4.41
C ASP A 241 -8.14 -0.51 -4.11
N GLU A 242 -9.06 -0.85 -5.03
CA GLU A 242 -10.49 -0.65 -4.82
C GLU A 242 -11.03 -1.52 -3.68
N ASN A 243 -10.64 -2.80 -3.64
CA ASN A 243 -11.00 -3.70 -2.54
C ASN A 243 -10.45 -3.17 -1.20
N TRP A 244 -9.19 -2.71 -1.17
CA TRP A 244 -8.60 -2.09 0.01
C TRP A 244 -9.37 -0.86 0.46
N LYS A 245 -9.74 0.03 -0.45
CA LYS A 245 -10.56 1.20 -0.15
C LYS A 245 -11.92 0.81 0.43
N GLN A 246 -12.61 -0.16 -0.16
CA GLN A 246 -13.91 -0.63 0.33
C GLN A 246 -13.83 -1.18 1.76
N MET A 247 -12.77 -1.90 2.09
CA MET A 247 -12.55 -2.45 3.43
C MET A 247 -12.05 -1.42 4.44
N SER A 248 -11.27 -0.43 4.01
CA SER A 248 -10.54 0.45 4.91
C SER A 248 -11.17 1.83 5.09
N ILE A 249 -11.92 2.34 4.10
CA ILE A 249 -12.62 3.62 4.21
C ILE A 249 -13.76 3.52 5.23
N ILE A 250 -13.72 4.42 6.20
CA ILE A 250 -14.71 4.54 7.25
C ILE A 250 -15.73 5.60 6.85
N ARG A 251 -16.97 5.17 6.66
CA ARG A 251 -18.10 6.06 6.37
C ARG A 251 -18.86 6.33 7.65
N GLY A 252 -18.77 7.53 8.14
CA GLY A 252 -19.56 8.05 9.28
C GLY A 252 -19.75 7.04 10.40
N GLY A 253 -19.03 7.11 11.47
CA GLY A 253 -19.20 6.18 12.55
C GLY A 253 -18.68 6.75 13.86
N ALA A 254 -19.43 6.48 14.92
CA ALA A 254 -18.93 6.64 16.26
C ALA A 254 -17.62 5.85 16.37
N ARG A 255 -16.58 6.50 16.85
CA ARG A 255 -15.34 5.82 17.21
C ARG A 255 -15.53 5.16 18.57
N THR A 256 -15.18 3.91 18.67
CA THR A 256 -15.16 3.19 19.93
C THR A 256 -13.78 3.32 20.54
N THR A 257 -13.69 3.88 21.75
CA THR A 257 -12.43 3.91 22.50
C THR A 257 -12.30 2.61 23.28
N THR A 258 -11.16 1.97 23.15
CA THR A 258 -10.87 0.72 23.86
C THR A 258 -9.49 0.73 24.49
N ASN A 259 -9.32 -0.11 25.50
CA ASN A 259 -8.04 -0.37 26.12
C ASN A 259 -7.55 -1.76 25.72
N ALA A 260 -6.26 -1.90 25.51
CA ALA A 260 -5.65 -3.19 25.24
C ALA A 260 -4.36 -3.36 26.04
N SER A 261 -4.16 -4.58 26.50
CA SER A 261 -2.90 -5.04 27.10
C SER A 261 -2.04 -5.61 25.96
N VAL A 262 -0.88 -5.03 25.71
CA VAL A 262 0.06 -5.50 24.69
C VAL A 262 1.08 -6.41 25.37
N ARG A 263 1.22 -7.65 24.90
CA ARG A 263 2.23 -8.59 25.40
C ARG A 263 3.31 -8.82 24.35
N TYR A 264 4.56 -8.69 24.75
CA TYR A 264 5.75 -8.87 23.91
C TYR A 264 6.92 -9.46 24.68
N THR A 265 7.83 -10.09 23.97
CA THR A 265 9.04 -10.73 24.52
C THR A 265 10.30 -9.93 24.23
N SER A 266 10.22 -8.98 23.32
CA SER A 266 11.36 -8.14 22.94
C SER A 266 10.93 -6.74 22.50
N LEU A 267 11.87 -5.79 22.56
CA LEU A 267 11.64 -4.42 22.07
C LEU A 267 11.35 -4.38 20.55
N ALA A 268 11.92 -5.31 19.79
CA ALA A 268 11.63 -5.43 18.35
C ALA A 268 10.18 -5.83 18.11
N GLU A 269 9.67 -6.79 18.88
CA GLU A 269 8.26 -7.21 18.84
C GLU A 269 7.34 -6.06 19.26
N TRP A 270 7.66 -5.34 20.34
CA TRP A 270 6.92 -4.15 20.74
C TRP A 270 6.81 -3.12 19.62
N ASN A 271 7.94 -2.80 18.95
CA ASN A 271 7.95 -1.85 17.85
C ASN A 271 7.08 -2.32 16.67
N THR A 272 7.05 -3.63 16.41
CA THR A 272 6.20 -4.22 15.37
C THR A 272 4.71 -4.08 15.72
N LEU A 273 4.33 -4.43 16.94
CA LEU A 273 2.94 -4.35 17.44
C LEU A 273 2.45 -2.90 17.46
N ARG A 274 3.24 -2.00 18.03
CA ARG A 274 2.96 -0.56 18.04
C ARG A 274 2.82 0.00 16.62
N GLY A 275 3.73 -0.40 15.73
CA GLY A 275 3.71 0.02 14.33
C GLY A 275 2.49 -0.50 13.57
N ALA A 276 1.99 -1.70 13.86
CA ALA A 276 0.78 -2.23 13.25
C ALA A 276 -0.46 -1.39 13.64
N LEU A 277 -0.60 -1.08 14.94
CA LEU A 277 -1.67 -0.18 15.42
C LEU A 277 -1.58 1.22 14.80
N ALA A 278 -0.39 1.84 14.81
CA ALA A 278 -0.20 3.19 14.29
C ALA A 278 -0.42 3.29 12.77
N ARG A 279 -0.26 2.19 12.03
CA ARG A 279 -0.49 2.14 10.57
C ARG A 279 -1.86 1.61 10.18
N SER A 280 -2.68 1.19 11.14
CA SER A 280 -4.06 0.80 10.84
C SER A 280 -4.89 2.05 10.50
N PRO A 281 -5.58 2.09 9.35
CA PRO A 281 -6.45 3.20 8.99
C PRO A 281 -7.68 3.27 9.91
N LEU A 282 -7.99 2.17 10.58
CA LEU A 282 -9.10 2.07 11.51
C LEU A 282 -8.77 2.67 12.88
N VAL A 283 -7.48 2.77 13.25
CA VAL A 283 -7.03 3.19 14.58
C VAL A 283 -6.67 4.68 14.59
N SER A 284 -7.11 5.37 15.62
CA SER A 284 -6.77 6.76 15.91
C SER A 284 -6.56 6.96 17.41
N ASP A 285 -6.06 8.13 17.80
CA ASP A 285 -5.88 8.53 19.20
C ASP A 285 -5.09 7.52 20.03
N PHE A 286 -4.12 6.85 19.40
CA PHE A 286 -3.27 5.86 20.04
C PHE A 286 -2.41 6.50 21.15
N LYS A 287 -2.56 6.00 22.37
CA LYS A 287 -1.82 6.45 23.56
C LYS A 287 -1.26 5.26 24.31
N ILE A 288 -0.03 5.37 24.78
CA ILE A 288 0.57 4.42 25.70
C ILE A 288 0.27 4.92 27.12
N THR A 289 -0.47 4.14 27.90
CA THR A 289 -0.86 4.50 29.27
C THR A 289 0.19 4.02 30.27
N ALA A 290 0.75 2.84 30.03
CA ALA A 290 1.83 2.27 30.84
C ALA A 290 2.71 1.37 29.97
N ILE A 291 3.98 1.22 30.35
CA ILE A 291 4.94 0.32 29.71
C ILE A 291 5.73 -0.42 30.78
N ALA A 292 5.92 -1.71 30.59
CA ALA A 292 6.72 -2.60 31.43
C ALA A 292 7.72 -3.37 30.55
N ARG A 293 8.49 -4.27 31.14
CA ARG A 293 9.53 -5.04 30.44
C ARG A 293 8.96 -6.01 29.40
N ASP A 294 7.79 -6.57 29.67
CA ASP A 294 7.11 -7.67 28.96
C ASP A 294 5.70 -7.32 28.50
N GLY A 295 5.29 -6.06 28.69
CA GLY A 295 3.95 -5.61 28.31
C GLY A 295 3.77 -4.11 28.34
N ALA A 296 2.69 -3.64 27.73
CA ALA A 296 2.26 -2.26 27.75
C ALA A 296 0.73 -2.19 27.84
N LEU A 297 0.23 -1.14 28.48
CA LEU A 297 -1.19 -0.77 28.39
C LEU A 297 -1.34 0.36 27.38
N VAL A 298 -2.23 0.18 26.43
CA VAL A 298 -2.51 1.16 25.39
C VAL A 298 -4.01 1.47 25.36
N THR A 299 -4.32 2.70 25.03
CA THR A 299 -5.68 3.17 24.75
C THR A 299 -5.69 3.69 23.32
N PHE A 300 -6.70 3.32 22.54
CA PHE A 300 -6.90 3.85 21.21
C PHE A 300 -8.38 3.91 20.85
N ALA A 301 -8.73 4.78 19.94
CA ALA A 301 -10.03 4.81 19.31
C ALA A 301 -9.96 4.08 17.98
N TYR A 302 -11.00 3.29 17.66
CA TYR A 302 -11.11 2.68 16.34
C TYR A 302 -12.48 2.96 15.75
N ALA A 303 -12.53 2.94 14.44
CA ALA A 303 -13.75 3.18 13.70
C ALA A 303 -14.20 1.90 12.97
N GLY A 304 -15.51 1.75 12.81
CA GLY A 304 -16.12 0.51 12.32
C GLY A 304 -16.44 -0.46 13.45
N ASP A 305 -16.72 -1.69 13.08
CA ASP A 305 -16.98 -2.78 14.01
C ASP A 305 -15.69 -3.49 14.47
N GLU A 306 -15.77 -4.19 15.58
CA GLU A 306 -14.65 -4.93 16.15
C GLU A 306 -14.13 -6.04 15.20
N PRO A 307 -14.97 -6.87 14.54
CA PRO A 307 -14.50 -7.88 13.60
C PRO A 307 -13.62 -7.30 12.48
N ARG A 308 -13.95 -6.11 11.99
CA ARG A 308 -13.19 -5.41 10.98
C ARG A 308 -11.80 -4.99 11.49
N LEU A 309 -11.74 -4.45 12.72
CA LEU A 309 -10.48 -4.12 13.38
C LEU A 309 -9.60 -5.37 13.56
N LEU A 310 -10.19 -6.47 14.04
CA LEU A 310 -9.50 -7.74 14.25
C LEU A 310 -8.87 -8.25 12.94
N ASN A 311 -9.63 -8.20 11.84
CA ASN A 311 -9.16 -8.65 10.52
C ASN A 311 -8.04 -7.76 9.98
N ASP A 312 -8.15 -6.42 10.07
CA ASP A 312 -7.09 -5.49 9.66
C ASP A 312 -5.79 -5.72 10.43
N LEU A 313 -5.87 -5.88 11.75
CA LEU A 313 -4.70 -6.14 12.59
C LEU A 313 -4.08 -7.51 12.30
N LEU A 314 -4.91 -8.54 12.06
CA LEU A 314 -4.43 -9.88 11.72
C LEU A 314 -3.66 -9.87 10.40
N GLN A 315 -4.14 -9.15 9.37
CA GLN A 315 -3.42 -8.97 8.11
C GLN A 315 -2.07 -8.25 8.29
N ARG A 316 -1.93 -7.47 9.37
CA ARG A 316 -0.67 -6.82 9.76
C ARG A 316 0.23 -7.68 10.66
N GLY A 317 -0.14 -8.95 10.85
CA GLY A 317 0.58 -9.91 11.68
C GLY A 317 0.40 -9.72 13.19
N VAL A 318 -0.72 -9.11 13.59
CA VAL A 318 -1.05 -8.84 14.98
C VAL A 318 -2.41 -9.46 15.32
N SER A 319 -2.46 -10.25 16.38
CA SER A 319 -3.69 -10.82 16.95
C SER A 319 -4.19 -9.92 18.08
N LEU A 320 -5.45 -9.52 18.00
CA LEU A 320 -6.19 -8.86 19.08
C LEU A 320 -7.31 -9.80 19.51
N ALA A 321 -7.36 -10.16 20.77
CA ALA A 321 -8.34 -11.08 21.31
C ALA A 321 -8.81 -10.62 22.69
N ALA A 322 -9.96 -11.13 23.16
CA ALA A 322 -10.38 -10.94 24.53
C ALA A 322 -9.32 -11.48 25.51
N ALA A 323 -9.15 -10.80 26.62
CA ALA A 323 -8.24 -11.26 27.67
C ALA A 323 -8.66 -12.64 28.19
N PRO A 324 -7.71 -13.54 28.48
CA PRO A 324 -8.04 -14.81 29.12
C PRO A 324 -8.65 -14.56 30.53
N ASP A 325 -9.43 -15.52 30.98
CA ASP A 325 -10.28 -15.52 32.17
C ASP A 325 -9.89 -14.55 33.30
N GLY A 326 -10.75 -13.55 33.51
CA GLY A 326 -10.72 -12.66 34.69
C GLY A 326 -10.05 -11.29 34.50
N GLU A 327 -9.48 -11.00 33.34
CA GLU A 327 -9.00 -9.65 32.98
C GLU A 327 -10.01 -8.97 32.05
N ASP A 328 -10.48 -7.79 32.40
CA ASP A 328 -11.32 -6.98 31.51
C ASP A 328 -10.46 -6.37 30.41
N GLY A 329 -10.85 -6.57 29.13
CA GLY A 329 -10.25 -5.88 27.98
C GLY A 329 -9.74 -6.79 26.89
N LEU A 330 -8.97 -6.18 25.98
CA LEU A 330 -8.38 -6.84 24.83
C LEU A 330 -6.88 -7.07 25.04
N VAL A 331 -6.37 -8.19 24.52
CA VAL A 331 -4.93 -8.50 24.52
C VAL A 331 -4.40 -8.49 23.09
N LEU A 332 -3.35 -7.72 22.87
CA LEU A 332 -2.64 -7.60 21.61
C LEU A 332 -1.34 -8.42 21.67
N ARG A 333 -1.12 -9.30 20.70
CA ARG A 333 0.09 -10.13 20.59
C ARG A 333 0.51 -10.22 19.12
N SER A 334 1.75 -10.67 18.88
CA SER A 334 2.13 -11.15 17.55
C SER A 334 1.22 -12.33 17.14
N ALA A 335 0.77 -12.36 15.88
CA ALA A 335 -0.05 -13.47 15.38
C ALA A 335 0.69 -14.82 15.46
N VAL A 336 2.02 -14.83 15.33
CA VAL A 336 2.86 -16.02 15.51
C VAL A 336 2.87 -16.48 16.97
N SER A 337 3.03 -15.55 17.91
CA SER A 337 3.01 -15.86 19.36
C SER A 337 1.63 -16.31 19.83
N ALA A 338 0.57 -15.80 19.22
CA ALA A 338 -0.81 -16.20 19.53
C ALA A 338 -1.08 -17.65 19.08
N ALA A 339 -0.57 -18.06 17.92
CA ALA A 339 -0.70 -19.42 17.41
C ALA A 339 0.11 -20.47 18.20
N ALA A 340 1.24 -20.06 18.81
CA ALA A 340 2.11 -20.94 19.60
C ALA A 340 1.61 -21.14 21.04
N GLY A 341 0.63 -20.38 21.49
CA GLY A 341 0.07 -20.43 22.86
C GLY A 341 -1.31 -21.09 22.95
N GLN A 342 -1.78 -21.71 21.85
CA GLN A 342 -2.93 -22.62 21.83
C GLN A 342 -2.42 -24.05 21.81
#